data_02673585e3014726e361fd5789c8a30b
#
_entry.id   02673585e3014726e361fd5789c8a30b
#
_cell.length_a   1.000
_cell.length_b   1.000
_cell.length_c   1.000
_cell.angle_alpha   90.00
_cell.angle_beta   90.00
_cell.angle_gamma   90.00
#
_symmetry.space_group_name_H-M   'P 1'
#
loop_
_entity.id
_entity.type
_entity.pdbx_description
1 polymer ?
#
loop_
_entity_poly.entity_id
_entity_poly.type
_entity_poly.pdbx_seq_one_letter_code
_entity_poly.pdbx_strand_id
1 'polypeptide(L)'
;AWAGRRLPGGDRLYPSNPGLVDRVWQATFSVDGARRAGAAGDGLMLSRTQPRDPRAAFVPLDAMQNPMLDAYYEALPKGREPRVLASRTVFVVDDRKDAYRFAETGLPRLVAKRAAMGGPAPAGSVHELIKAFDVHLGTPDEVIESLRKDTTLERATDLTMQVHSIDPPHPFILRSIELMAEKVAPALGWVRNAAGVRRVA
;
A
#
# COMPACT_ATOMS: atom_id res chain seq x y z
N ALA A 1 -14.53 -14.37 5.63
CA ALA A 1 -15.92 -14.50 6.09
C ALA A 1 -16.75 -15.58 5.38
N TRP A 2 -16.24 -16.20 4.29
CA TRP A 2 -17.00 -17.21 3.52
C TRP A 2 -16.67 -18.66 3.88
N ALA A 3 -15.48 -18.93 4.37
CA ALA A 3 -15.10 -20.27 4.78
C ALA A 3 -15.84 -20.67 6.06
N GLY A 4 -16.77 -21.60 5.95
CA GLY A 4 -17.55 -22.15 7.07
C GLY A 4 -18.91 -21.50 7.31
N ARG A 5 -19.28 -20.41 6.64
CA ARG A 5 -20.66 -19.90 6.66
C ARG A 5 -21.54 -20.70 5.69
N ARG A 6 -22.74 -21.05 6.12
CA ARG A 6 -23.77 -21.56 5.22
C ARG A 6 -24.28 -20.41 4.36
N LEU A 7 -24.35 -20.62 3.06
CA LEU A 7 -25.06 -19.71 2.15
C LEU A 7 -26.56 -19.72 2.48
N PRO A 8 -27.33 -18.67 2.10
CA PRO A 8 -28.78 -18.74 2.13
C PRO A 8 -29.23 -19.99 1.36
N GLY A 9 -29.99 -20.87 2.00
CA GLY A 9 -30.35 -22.16 1.42
C GLY A 9 -29.56 -23.37 1.93
N GLY A 10 -28.55 -23.17 2.79
CA GLY A 10 -27.80 -24.26 3.40
C GLY A 10 -26.58 -24.75 2.63
N ASP A 11 -26.30 -24.17 1.45
CA ASP A 11 -25.16 -24.53 0.63
C ASP A 11 -23.83 -24.18 1.30
N ARG A 12 -22.78 -24.90 0.91
CA ARG A 12 -21.40 -24.70 1.40
C ARG A 12 -20.48 -24.41 0.22
N LEU A 13 -19.44 -23.60 0.49
CA LEU A 13 -18.34 -23.41 -0.46
C LEU A 13 -17.44 -24.66 -0.47
N TYR A 14 -17.14 -25.15 -1.67
CA TYR A 14 -16.18 -26.24 -1.88
C TYR A 14 -15.04 -25.78 -2.81
N PRO A 15 -13.81 -26.22 -2.57
CA PRO A 15 -13.39 -27.08 -1.47
C PRO A 15 -13.47 -26.37 -0.12
N SER A 16 -13.89 -27.08 0.93
CA SER A 16 -13.98 -26.54 2.28
C SER A 16 -12.60 -26.49 2.92
N ASN A 17 -12.20 -25.33 3.37
CA ASN A 17 -10.98 -25.14 4.16
C ASN A 17 -11.30 -24.23 5.36
N PRO A 18 -11.44 -24.78 6.56
CA PRO A 18 -11.75 -24.00 7.76
C PRO A 18 -10.73 -22.90 8.06
N GLY A 19 -9.43 -23.12 7.75
CA GLY A 19 -8.37 -22.14 7.97
C GLY A 19 -8.38 -20.94 6.98
N LEU A 20 -9.24 -20.97 5.97
CA LEU A 20 -9.37 -19.83 5.04
C LEU A 20 -9.96 -18.59 5.73
N VAL A 21 -10.80 -18.75 6.74
CA VAL A 21 -11.38 -17.65 7.52
C VAL A 21 -10.27 -16.77 8.11
N ASP A 22 -9.21 -17.40 8.62
CA ASP A 22 -8.08 -16.69 9.22
C ASP A 22 -7.15 -16.01 8.22
N ARG A 23 -7.38 -16.19 6.91
CA ARG A 23 -6.61 -15.62 5.82
C ARG A 23 -7.38 -14.56 5.02
N VAL A 24 -8.60 -14.22 5.43
CA VAL A 24 -9.41 -13.19 4.77
C VAL A 24 -8.78 -11.81 5.01
N TRP A 25 -8.70 -11.02 3.93
CA TRP A 25 -8.32 -9.62 3.96
C TRP A 25 -9.43 -8.79 3.34
N GLN A 26 -9.73 -7.63 3.93
CA GLN A 26 -10.70 -6.69 3.40
C GLN A 26 -9.98 -5.42 2.91
N ALA A 27 -10.13 -5.10 1.62
CA ALA A 27 -9.71 -3.82 1.07
C ALA A 27 -10.85 -2.80 1.23
N THR A 28 -10.51 -1.59 1.66
CA THR A 28 -11.48 -0.51 1.83
C THR A 28 -10.83 0.85 1.65
N PHE A 29 -11.68 1.86 1.36
CA PHE A 29 -11.30 3.27 1.29
C PHE A 29 -11.98 4.10 2.39
N SER A 30 -12.64 3.48 3.36
CA SER A 30 -13.42 4.18 4.37
C SER A 30 -13.14 3.69 5.78
N VAL A 31 -13.33 4.58 6.76
CA VAL A 31 -13.24 4.29 8.19
C VAL A 31 -14.23 3.19 8.60
N ASP A 32 -15.46 3.24 8.09
CA ASP A 32 -16.48 2.21 8.38
C ASP A 32 -16.10 0.84 7.79
N GLY A 33 -15.47 0.83 6.62
CA GLY A 33 -14.96 -0.41 6.03
C GLY A 33 -13.86 -1.03 6.88
N ALA A 34 -12.95 -0.20 7.38
CA ALA A 34 -11.88 -0.62 8.27
C ALA A 34 -12.43 -1.15 9.62
N ARG A 35 -13.42 -0.46 10.19
CA ARG A 35 -14.13 -0.93 11.41
C ARG A 35 -14.78 -2.30 11.19
N ARG A 36 -15.43 -2.50 10.03
CA ARG A 36 -16.03 -3.83 9.71
C ARG A 36 -14.98 -4.92 9.58
N ALA A 37 -13.82 -4.63 8.95
CA ALA A 37 -12.71 -5.58 8.85
C ALA A 37 -12.19 -5.96 10.25
N GLY A 38 -11.98 -4.96 11.11
CA GLY A 38 -11.58 -5.17 12.51
C GLY A 38 -12.59 -6.02 13.28
N ALA A 39 -13.86 -5.65 13.27
CA ALA A 39 -14.92 -6.38 13.98
C ALA A 39 -15.07 -7.83 13.49
N ALA A 40 -14.76 -8.11 12.23
CA ALA A 40 -14.73 -9.48 11.69
C ALA A 40 -13.47 -10.26 12.08
N GLY A 41 -12.44 -9.61 12.63
CA GLY A 41 -11.12 -10.19 12.86
C GLY A 41 -10.34 -10.49 11.58
N ASP A 42 -10.73 -9.87 10.44
CA ASP A 42 -10.08 -10.02 9.15
C ASP A 42 -8.85 -9.11 9.04
N GLY A 43 -7.99 -9.33 8.05
CA GLY A 43 -6.90 -8.42 7.73
C GLY A 43 -7.45 -7.17 7.02
N LEU A 44 -6.83 -6.01 7.27
CA LEU A 44 -7.12 -4.74 6.59
C LEU A 44 -6.09 -4.48 5.49
N MET A 45 -6.54 -4.20 4.27
CA MET A 45 -5.68 -3.76 3.16
C MET A 45 -5.88 -2.28 2.88
N LEU A 46 -4.81 -1.50 3.04
CA LEU A 46 -4.76 -0.06 2.77
C LEU A 46 -4.16 0.19 1.39
N SER A 47 -4.91 0.89 0.55
CA SER A 47 -4.52 1.13 -0.84
C SER A 47 -3.55 2.30 -0.97
N ARG A 48 -2.54 2.14 -1.82
CA ARG A 48 -1.67 3.23 -2.30
C ARG A 48 -2.39 4.27 -3.17
N THR A 49 -3.60 3.98 -3.61
CA THR A 49 -4.41 4.83 -4.49
C THR A 49 -5.71 5.25 -3.80
N GLN A 50 -5.61 5.69 -2.55
CA GLN A 50 -6.75 6.21 -1.78
C GLN A 50 -7.47 7.33 -2.57
N PRO A 51 -8.78 7.23 -2.82
CA PRO A 51 -9.53 8.28 -3.50
C PRO A 51 -9.45 9.62 -2.74
N ARG A 52 -9.27 10.71 -3.49
CA ARG A 52 -9.26 12.08 -2.98
C ARG A 52 -10.30 12.92 -3.71
N ASP A 53 -10.93 13.84 -3.01
CA ASP A 53 -11.71 14.90 -3.68
C ASP A 53 -10.72 15.84 -4.38
N PRO A 54 -10.79 16.00 -5.70
CA PRO A 54 -9.87 16.85 -6.45
C PRO A 54 -10.01 18.34 -6.10
N ARG A 55 -11.11 18.74 -5.45
CA ARG A 55 -11.38 20.11 -5.00
C ARG A 55 -10.92 20.38 -3.57
N ALA A 56 -10.62 19.33 -2.80
CA ALA A 56 -10.13 19.48 -1.45
C ALA A 56 -8.62 19.76 -1.43
N ALA A 57 -8.14 20.36 -0.35
CA ALA A 57 -6.72 20.51 -0.10
C ALA A 57 -6.02 19.12 -0.09
N PHE A 58 -4.78 19.08 -0.54
CA PHE A 58 -4.01 17.82 -0.52
C PHE A 58 -3.83 17.32 0.92
N VAL A 59 -4.18 16.07 1.14
CA VAL A 59 -3.97 15.35 2.40
C VAL A 59 -3.00 14.22 2.14
N PRO A 60 -1.89 14.08 2.89
CA PRO A 60 -0.97 12.95 2.79
C PRO A 60 -1.68 11.60 2.98
N LEU A 61 -1.15 10.56 2.36
CA LEU A 61 -1.78 9.24 2.37
C LEU A 61 -1.93 8.67 3.77
N ASP A 62 -0.92 8.82 4.60
CA ASP A 62 -0.92 8.37 5.99
C ASP A 62 -1.97 9.10 6.84
N ALA A 63 -2.11 10.42 6.66
CA ALA A 63 -3.14 11.20 7.34
C ALA A 63 -4.57 10.76 6.97
N MET A 64 -4.77 10.25 5.75
CA MET A 64 -6.05 9.66 5.32
C MET A 64 -6.26 8.25 5.90
N GLN A 65 -5.19 7.48 6.06
CA GLN A 65 -5.26 6.08 6.45
C GLN A 65 -5.21 5.86 7.97
N ASN A 66 -4.58 6.74 8.73
CA ASN A 66 -4.50 6.60 10.19
C ASN A 66 -5.89 6.53 10.87
N PRO A 67 -6.91 7.32 10.52
CA PRO A 67 -8.26 7.15 11.06
C PRO A 67 -8.89 5.78 10.74
N MET A 68 -8.53 5.18 9.60
CA MET A 68 -8.97 3.83 9.25
C MET A 68 -8.30 2.79 10.14
N LEU A 69 -7.00 2.97 10.45
CA LEU A 69 -6.28 2.13 11.39
C LEU A 69 -6.84 2.22 12.80
N ASP A 70 -7.15 3.44 13.27
CA ASP A 70 -7.77 3.63 14.59
C ASP A 70 -9.07 2.85 14.70
N ALA A 71 -9.94 2.97 13.70
CA ALA A 71 -11.22 2.26 13.67
C ALA A 71 -11.06 0.73 13.55
N TYR A 72 -10.04 0.26 12.85
CA TYR A 72 -9.71 -1.16 12.74
C TYR A 72 -9.24 -1.74 14.07
N TYR A 73 -8.27 -1.10 14.73
CA TYR A 73 -7.71 -1.54 15.98
C TYR A 73 -8.74 -1.49 17.13
N GLU A 74 -9.55 -0.42 17.15
CA GLU A 74 -10.66 -0.27 18.15
C GLU A 74 -11.68 -1.41 18.04
N ALA A 75 -11.99 -1.85 16.82
CA ALA A 75 -13.01 -2.87 16.56
C ALA A 75 -12.47 -4.29 16.61
N LEU A 76 -11.15 -4.48 16.68
CA LEU A 76 -10.53 -5.81 16.65
C LEU A 76 -10.88 -6.59 17.93
N PRO A 77 -11.38 -7.83 17.82
CA PRO A 77 -11.70 -8.65 19.00
C PRO A 77 -10.48 -8.87 19.90
N LYS A 78 -10.69 -8.83 21.21
CA LYS A 78 -9.63 -9.04 22.19
C LYS A 78 -8.94 -10.39 21.96
N GLY A 79 -7.62 -10.37 21.92
CA GLY A 79 -6.78 -11.55 21.67
C GLY A 79 -6.63 -11.94 20.19
N ARG A 80 -7.24 -11.18 19.28
CA ARG A 80 -7.00 -11.34 17.84
C ARG A 80 -5.78 -10.52 17.43
N GLU A 81 -4.80 -11.18 16.83
CA GLU A 81 -3.62 -10.49 16.27
C GLU A 81 -4.02 -9.60 15.09
N PRO A 82 -3.59 -8.33 15.07
CA PRO A 82 -3.87 -7.43 13.96
C PRO A 82 -3.12 -7.88 12.71
N ARG A 83 -3.75 -7.65 11.55
CA ARG A 83 -3.16 -7.87 10.23
C ARG A 83 -3.48 -6.66 9.37
N VAL A 84 -2.47 -5.84 9.12
CA VAL A 84 -2.60 -4.59 8.34
C VAL A 84 -1.57 -4.59 7.23
N LEU A 85 -2.03 -4.65 5.99
CA LEU A 85 -1.20 -4.52 4.81
C LEU A 85 -1.28 -3.08 4.29
N ALA A 86 -0.15 -2.37 4.34
CA ALA A 86 -0.01 -1.06 3.69
C ALA A 86 0.62 -1.21 2.30
N SER A 87 -0.06 -0.67 1.27
CA SER A 87 0.47 -0.63 -0.09
C SER A 87 1.03 0.75 -0.42
N ARG A 88 2.22 0.80 -1.04
CA ARG A 88 2.88 2.06 -1.44
C ARG A 88 3.38 1.99 -2.88
N THR A 89 3.48 3.16 -3.51
CA THR A 89 4.16 3.32 -4.80
C THR A 89 5.60 3.71 -4.54
N VAL A 90 6.53 2.87 -4.97
CA VAL A 90 7.96 3.06 -4.70
C VAL A 90 8.76 2.83 -5.97
N PHE A 91 9.78 3.63 -6.20
CA PHE A 91 10.73 3.39 -7.26
C PHE A 91 12.13 3.77 -6.79
N VAL A 92 13.00 2.76 -6.62
CA VAL A 92 14.36 2.91 -6.11
C VAL A 92 15.34 2.70 -7.24
N VAL A 93 16.33 3.56 -7.33
CA VAL A 93 17.39 3.53 -8.36
C VAL A 93 18.76 3.82 -7.75
N ASP A 94 19.83 3.42 -8.46
CA ASP A 94 21.19 3.71 -8.06
C ASP A 94 21.55 5.21 -8.28
N ASP A 95 21.01 5.85 -9.32
CA ASP A 95 21.22 7.28 -9.63
C ASP A 95 19.89 8.05 -9.59
N ARG A 96 19.81 9.06 -8.73
CA ARG A 96 18.66 9.98 -8.61
C ARG A 96 18.18 10.54 -9.96
N LYS A 97 19.09 10.82 -10.90
CA LYS A 97 18.72 11.34 -12.22
C LYS A 97 17.79 10.39 -12.98
N ASP A 98 18.02 9.08 -12.86
CA ASP A 98 17.15 8.09 -13.48
C ASP A 98 15.75 8.09 -12.88
N ALA A 99 15.62 8.27 -11.56
CA ALA A 99 14.32 8.37 -10.90
C ALA A 99 13.47 9.49 -11.52
N TYR A 100 14.03 10.69 -11.60
CA TYR A 100 13.32 11.86 -12.13
C TYR A 100 13.07 11.76 -13.62
N ARG A 101 14.04 11.29 -14.41
CA ARG A 101 13.89 11.06 -15.86
C ARG A 101 12.70 10.14 -16.18
N PHE A 102 12.52 9.06 -15.42
CA PHE A 102 11.38 8.17 -15.62
C PHE A 102 10.08 8.77 -15.07
N ALA A 103 10.12 9.48 -13.96
CA ALA A 103 8.95 10.17 -13.41
C ALA A 103 8.42 11.24 -14.37
N GLU A 104 9.29 12.04 -14.97
CA GLU A 104 8.97 13.08 -15.98
C GLU A 104 8.26 12.51 -17.21
N THR A 105 8.54 11.26 -17.56
CA THR A 105 7.89 10.58 -18.68
C THR A 105 6.65 9.82 -18.26
N GLY A 106 6.74 9.06 -17.16
CA GLY A 106 5.73 8.09 -16.75
C GLY A 106 4.54 8.74 -16.05
N LEU A 107 4.76 9.74 -15.19
CA LEU A 107 3.65 10.37 -14.46
C LEU A 107 2.68 11.13 -15.39
N PRO A 108 3.13 11.91 -16.40
CA PRO A 108 2.20 12.49 -17.38
C PRO A 108 1.41 11.44 -18.16
N ARG A 109 2.01 10.31 -18.51
CA ARG A 109 1.28 9.17 -19.15
C ARG A 109 0.22 8.59 -18.21
N LEU A 110 0.52 8.47 -16.92
CA LEU A 110 -0.45 8.01 -15.91
C LEU A 110 -1.61 8.99 -15.78
N VAL A 111 -1.33 10.32 -15.79
CA VAL A 111 -2.36 11.37 -15.80
C VAL A 111 -3.26 11.22 -17.03
N ALA A 112 -2.69 11.13 -18.24
CA ALA A 112 -3.44 10.98 -19.47
C ALA A 112 -4.31 9.71 -19.47
N LYS A 113 -3.78 8.58 -18.98
CA LYS A 113 -4.53 7.33 -18.84
C LYS A 113 -5.71 7.47 -17.87
N ARG A 114 -5.52 8.14 -16.71
CA ARG A 114 -6.61 8.40 -15.76
C ARG A 114 -7.68 9.31 -16.34
N ALA A 115 -7.28 10.38 -17.02
CA ALA A 115 -8.20 11.29 -17.69
C ALA A 115 -9.04 10.58 -18.73
N ALA A 116 -8.43 9.71 -19.54
CA ALA A 116 -9.13 8.91 -20.55
C ALA A 116 -10.16 7.94 -19.94
N MET A 117 -9.99 7.55 -18.68
CA MET A 117 -10.94 6.72 -17.93
C MET A 117 -11.94 7.54 -17.11
N GLY A 118 -12.00 8.88 -17.29
CA GLY A 118 -12.88 9.78 -16.53
C GLY A 118 -12.47 9.98 -15.07
N GLY A 119 -11.25 9.59 -14.69
CA GLY A 119 -10.74 9.76 -13.35
C GLY A 119 -10.06 11.12 -13.12
N PRO A 120 -9.73 11.46 -11.85
CA PRO A 120 -9.00 12.67 -11.52
C PRO A 120 -7.64 12.71 -12.23
N ALA A 121 -7.36 13.82 -12.90
CA ALA A 121 -6.12 14.07 -13.64
C ALA A 121 -5.39 15.25 -13.01
N PRO A 122 -4.54 15.05 -11.99
CA PRO A 122 -3.75 16.12 -11.40
C PRO A 122 -2.86 16.76 -12.46
N ALA A 123 -2.71 18.08 -12.38
CA ALA A 123 -1.82 18.85 -13.25
C ALA A 123 -0.67 19.43 -12.43
N GLY A 124 0.44 19.76 -13.10
CA GLY A 124 1.57 20.40 -12.46
C GLY A 124 2.93 19.86 -12.90
N SER A 125 3.96 20.29 -12.20
CA SER A 125 5.34 19.83 -12.37
C SER A 125 5.48 18.36 -11.95
N VAL A 126 6.59 17.72 -12.33
CA VAL A 126 6.89 16.34 -11.90
C VAL A 126 6.85 16.18 -10.36
N HIS A 127 7.33 17.19 -9.63
CA HIS A 127 7.29 17.16 -8.16
C HIS A 127 5.87 17.19 -7.61
N GLU A 128 4.98 17.98 -8.21
CA GLU A 128 3.57 18.01 -7.83
C GLU A 128 2.87 16.70 -8.16
N LEU A 129 3.21 16.08 -9.30
CA LEU A 129 2.70 14.76 -9.67
C LEU A 129 3.22 13.65 -8.74
N ILE A 130 4.50 13.67 -8.37
CA ILE A 130 5.08 12.75 -7.38
C ILE A 130 4.26 12.83 -6.08
N LYS A 131 4.01 14.03 -5.60
CA LYS A 131 3.19 14.27 -4.40
C LYS A 131 1.74 13.81 -4.60
N ALA A 132 1.11 14.18 -5.71
CA ALA A 132 -0.30 13.86 -5.98
C ALA A 132 -0.57 12.34 -6.10
N PHE A 133 0.44 11.56 -6.50
CA PHE A 133 0.37 10.11 -6.63
C PHE A 133 1.03 9.35 -5.47
N ASP A 134 1.46 10.05 -4.41
CA ASP A 134 2.15 9.46 -3.25
C ASP A 134 3.31 8.53 -3.67
N VAL A 135 4.18 9.03 -4.56
CA VAL A 135 5.30 8.24 -5.07
C VAL A 135 6.54 8.48 -4.22
N HIS A 136 7.07 7.42 -3.63
CA HIS A 136 8.38 7.42 -2.99
C HIS A 136 9.42 7.01 -4.04
N LEU A 137 10.26 7.94 -4.48
CA LEU A 137 11.24 7.68 -5.53
C LEU A 137 12.59 8.34 -5.26
N GLY A 138 13.66 7.72 -5.76
CA GLY A 138 15.01 8.21 -5.62
C GLY A 138 16.03 7.11 -5.35
N THR A 139 17.17 7.50 -4.77
CA THR A 139 18.15 6.57 -4.24
C THR A 139 17.60 5.83 -3.01
N PRO A 140 18.23 4.71 -2.56
CA PRO A 140 17.81 4.02 -1.35
C PRO A 140 17.63 4.95 -0.15
N ASP A 141 18.57 5.86 0.10
CA ASP A 141 18.54 6.77 1.25
C ASP A 141 17.36 7.76 1.17
N GLU A 142 17.09 8.31 -0.02
CA GLU A 142 15.95 9.22 -0.25
C GLU A 142 14.61 8.50 -0.04
N VAL A 143 14.51 7.27 -0.52
CA VAL A 143 13.29 6.46 -0.37
C VAL A 143 13.09 6.04 1.10
N ILE A 144 14.15 5.65 1.80
CA ILE A 144 14.11 5.35 3.24
C ILE A 144 13.63 6.57 4.03
N GLU A 145 14.21 7.74 3.77
CA GLU A 145 13.79 8.99 4.44
C GLU A 145 12.33 9.33 4.15
N SER A 146 11.91 9.16 2.90
CA SER A 146 10.52 9.41 2.49
C SER A 146 9.54 8.45 3.17
N LEU A 147 9.84 7.15 3.20
CA LEU A 147 8.99 6.13 3.83
C LEU A 147 8.94 6.26 5.37
N ARG A 148 10.01 6.73 6.00
CA ARG A 148 10.01 6.99 7.46
C ARG A 148 9.07 8.11 7.89
N LYS A 149 8.68 9.00 6.98
CA LYS A 149 7.68 10.05 7.24
C LYS A 149 6.25 9.54 7.17
N ASP A 150 6.04 8.34 6.64
CA ASP A 150 4.72 7.71 6.51
C ASP A 150 4.36 6.97 7.80
N THR A 151 3.59 7.61 8.64
CA THR A 151 3.21 7.10 9.96
C THR A 151 2.31 5.87 9.92
N THR A 152 1.64 5.60 8.79
CA THR A 152 0.88 4.34 8.59
C THR A 152 1.81 3.13 8.61
N LEU A 153 3.03 3.25 8.06
CA LEU A 153 3.97 2.13 7.96
C LEU A 153 4.47 1.64 9.32
N GLU A 154 4.53 2.51 10.32
CA GLU A 154 4.87 2.13 11.69
C GLU A 154 3.83 1.21 12.32
N ARG A 155 2.60 1.31 11.86
CA ARG A 155 1.43 0.61 12.37
C ARG A 155 1.03 -0.61 11.52
N ALA A 156 1.67 -0.80 10.36
CA ALA A 156 1.40 -1.91 9.46
C ALA A 156 2.13 -3.19 9.90
N THR A 157 1.48 -4.33 9.74
CA THR A 157 2.07 -5.65 9.95
C THR A 157 2.67 -6.23 8.68
N ASP A 158 2.23 -5.76 7.53
CA ASP A 158 2.62 -6.21 6.20
C ASP A 158 2.80 -5.01 5.27
N LEU A 159 3.75 -5.11 4.35
CA LEU A 159 4.07 -4.06 3.40
C LEU A 159 4.13 -4.58 1.98
N THR A 160 3.46 -3.89 1.07
CA THR A 160 3.51 -4.19 -0.36
C THR A 160 3.96 -2.96 -1.13
N MET A 161 4.94 -3.14 -2.03
CA MET A 161 5.52 -2.06 -2.82
C MET A 161 5.25 -2.28 -4.31
N GLN A 162 4.65 -1.28 -4.96
CA GLN A 162 4.48 -1.29 -6.40
C GLN A 162 5.58 -0.45 -7.05
N VAL A 163 6.46 -1.09 -7.82
CA VAL A 163 7.68 -0.49 -8.37
C VAL A 163 7.59 -0.03 -9.82
N HIS A 164 6.48 -0.31 -10.52
CA HIS A 164 6.33 -0.04 -11.96
C HIS A 164 5.35 1.10 -12.28
N SER A 165 4.89 1.84 -11.30
CA SER A 165 3.82 2.85 -11.49
C SER A 165 4.21 4.03 -12.36
N ILE A 166 5.51 4.33 -12.47
CA ILE A 166 6.02 5.39 -13.35
C ILE A 166 6.49 4.86 -14.72
N ASP A 167 6.15 3.60 -15.05
CA ASP A 167 6.43 2.95 -16.33
C ASP A 167 7.92 2.98 -16.74
N PRO A 168 8.87 2.61 -15.87
CA PRO A 168 10.26 2.54 -16.22
C PRO A 168 10.56 1.28 -17.04
N PRO A 169 11.68 1.22 -17.81
CA PRO A 169 12.11 0.01 -18.49
C PRO A 169 12.31 -1.17 -17.52
N HIS A 170 12.01 -2.38 -17.99
CA HIS A 170 12.02 -3.61 -17.18
C HIS A 170 13.31 -3.83 -16.35
N PRO A 171 14.54 -3.58 -16.86
CA PRO A 171 15.74 -3.72 -16.03
C PRO A 171 15.75 -2.84 -14.79
N PHE A 172 15.18 -1.62 -14.87
CA PHE A 172 15.04 -0.71 -13.73
C PHE A 172 13.98 -1.18 -12.73
N ILE A 173 12.92 -1.86 -13.20
CA ILE A 173 11.94 -2.50 -12.31
C ILE A 173 12.61 -3.59 -11.47
N LEU A 174 13.38 -4.48 -12.12
CA LEU A 174 14.12 -5.54 -11.42
C LEU A 174 15.12 -4.94 -10.43
N ARG A 175 15.90 -3.94 -10.86
CA ARG A 175 16.86 -3.28 -9.98
C ARG A 175 16.18 -2.59 -8.79
N SER A 176 15.03 -1.97 -9.00
CA SER A 176 14.25 -1.37 -7.93
C SER A 176 13.78 -2.41 -6.90
N ILE A 177 13.38 -3.60 -7.34
CA ILE A 177 13.00 -4.71 -6.44
C ILE A 177 14.21 -5.18 -5.61
N GLU A 178 15.38 -5.32 -6.23
CA GLU A 178 16.62 -5.68 -5.55
C GLU A 178 16.99 -4.64 -4.48
N LEU A 179 17.04 -3.36 -4.86
CA LEU A 179 17.36 -2.26 -3.93
C LEU A 179 16.35 -2.15 -2.78
N MET A 180 15.06 -2.38 -3.06
CA MET A 180 14.05 -2.47 -2.02
C MET A 180 14.36 -3.59 -1.02
N ALA A 181 14.66 -4.79 -1.52
CA ALA A 181 14.90 -5.96 -0.66
C ALA A 181 16.23 -5.88 0.11
N GLU A 182 17.29 -5.35 -0.51
CA GLU A 182 18.64 -5.35 0.04
C GLU A 182 18.98 -4.13 0.89
N LYS A 183 18.37 -2.97 0.58
CA LYS A 183 18.73 -1.69 1.21
C LYS A 183 17.57 -1.09 1.98
N VAL A 184 16.42 -0.90 1.33
CA VAL A 184 15.32 -0.11 1.88
C VAL A 184 14.56 -0.89 2.96
N ALA A 185 14.12 -2.11 2.66
CA ALA A 185 13.34 -2.91 3.61
C ALA A 185 14.11 -3.17 4.93
N PRO A 186 15.39 -3.59 4.91
CA PRO A 186 16.16 -3.77 6.13
C PRO A 186 16.32 -2.48 6.95
N ALA A 187 16.57 -1.34 6.28
CA ALA A 187 16.70 -0.04 6.95
C ALA A 187 15.40 0.44 7.62
N LEU A 188 14.25 -0.08 7.17
CA LEU A 188 12.93 0.14 7.77
C LEU A 188 12.55 -0.93 8.81
N GLY A 189 13.48 -1.83 9.16
CA GLY A 189 13.25 -2.89 10.13
C GLY A 189 12.56 -4.15 9.56
N TRP A 190 12.39 -4.26 8.24
CA TRP A 190 11.84 -5.45 7.60
C TRP A 190 12.96 -6.40 7.22
N VAL A 191 13.12 -7.48 7.97
CA VAL A 191 14.20 -8.44 7.75
C VAL A 191 13.67 -9.82 7.44
N ARG A 192 14.41 -10.55 6.59
CA ARG A 192 14.12 -11.94 6.28
C ARG A 192 14.66 -12.84 7.38
N ASN A 193 13.83 -13.71 7.91
CA ASN A 193 14.23 -14.79 8.83
C ASN A 193 13.73 -16.15 8.32
N ALA A 194 14.03 -17.24 9.06
CA ALA A 194 13.62 -18.59 8.68
C ALA A 194 12.10 -18.79 8.55
N ALA A 195 11.29 -17.93 9.18
CA ALA A 195 9.82 -17.95 9.10
C ALA A 195 9.25 -17.00 8.01
N GLY A 196 10.11 -16.29 7.26
CA GLY A 196 9.72 -15.34 6.23
C GLY A 196 10.26 -13.93 6.49
N VAL A 197 9.64 -12.91 5.87
CA VAL A 197 9.97 -11.51 6.12
C VAL A 197 9.12 -11.00 7.28
N ARG A 198 9.75 -10.40 8.28
CA ARG A 198 9.07 -9.78 9.43
C ARG A 198 9.69 -8.42 9.73
N ARG A 199 8.86 -7.53 10.29
CA ARG A 199 9.35 -6.30 10.89
C ARG A 199 9.96 -6.62 12.25
N VAL A 200 11.15 -6.08 12.50
CA VAL A 200 11.79 -6.10 13.82
C VAL A 200 11.50 -4.76 14.47
N ALA A 201 10.96 -4.82 15.68
CA ALA A 201 10.63 -3.65 16.48
C ALA A 201 11.90 -2.89 16.91
#